data_117029f57e0532452432ed591e5ef0a0
#
_entry.id   117029f57e0532452432ed591e5ef0a0
#
_cell.length_a   1.000
_cell.length_b   1.000
_cell.length_c   1.000
_cell.angle_alpha   90.00
_cell.angle_beta   90.00
_cell.angle_gamma   90.00
#
_symmetry.space_group_name_H-M   'P 1'
#
loop_
_entity.id
_entity.type
_entity.pdbx_description
1 polymer ?
#
loop_
_entity_poly.entity_id
_entity_poly.type
_entity_poly.pdbx_seq_one_letter_code
_entity_poly.pdbx_strand_id
1 'polypeptide(L)'
;MTQKMVQDKVVVVTGAGGGIGRDMALALAAAGAKVVVNDIGTSTSGEGQDAGPAQKVVEEIKAAGGQAVANTDSVAEAVAAGRIVQCALDSFGRIDGVVNNAGILRDRFFHKMSLDEWDAVLKVHLYGSYYMSRAAANHFKEQESGTFVHMTSTSGLIGNFGQANYSAAKLGLVALSKSIAL
;
A
#
# COMPACT_ATOMS: atom_id res chain seq x y z
N MET A 1 -28.96 14.51 0.86
CA MET A 1 -28.03 13.37 0.82
C MET A 1 -26.62 13.92 0.97
N THR A 2 -25.92 13.58 2.02
CA THR A 2 -24.51 14.00 2.21
C THR A 2 -23.66 13.30 1.15
N GLN A 3 -23.03 14.07 0.26
CA GLN A 3 -22.13 13.50 -0.74
C GLN A 3 -20.99 12.76 0.00
N LYS A 4 -20.79 11.50 -0.31
CA LYS A 4 -19.70 10.73 0.28
C LYS A 4 -18.35 11.26 -0.22
N MET A 5 -17.40 11.44 0.67
CA MET A 5 -16.13 12.15 0.42
C MET A 5 -15.33 11.61 -0.77
N VAL A 6 -15.33 10.28 -0.98
CA VAL A 6 -14.60 9.61 -2.06
C VAL A 6 -15.54 8.81 -2.99
N GLN A 7 -16.75 9.34 -3.19
CA GLN A 7 -17.78 8.70 -4.03
C GLN A 7 -17.21 8.41 -5.43
N ASP A 8 -17.34 7.16 -5.87
CA ASP A 8 -16.92 6.63 -7.17
C ASP A 8 -15.40 6.72 -7.47
N LYS A 9 -14.59 7.14 -6.50
CA LYS A 9 -13.13 7.10 -6.61
C LYS A 9 -12.62 5.67 -6.54
N VAL A 10 -11.60 5.36 -7.32
CA VAL A 10 -10.93 4.05 -7.31
C VAL A 10 -9.62 4.16 -6.55
N VAL A 11 -9.51 3.40 -5.46
CA VAL A 11 -8.35 3.47 -4.55
C VAL A 11 -7.72 2.09 -4.38
N VAL A 12 -6.43 2.01 -4.60
CA VAL A 12 -5.62 0.83 -4.27
C VAL A 12 -5.09 0.99 -2.84
N VAL A 13 -5.30 -0.01 -1.99
CA VAL A 13 -4.70 -0.07 -0.65
C VAL A 13 -3.80 -1.30 -0.58
N THR A 14 -2.49 -1.08 -0.38
CA THR A 14 -1.51 -2.17 -0.27
C THR A 14 -1.36 -2.64 1.17
N GLY A 15 -1.11 -3.94 1.38
CA GLY A 15 -1.09 -4.52 2.72
C GLY A 15 -2.46 -4.44 3.40
N ALA A 16 -3.54 -4.66 2.65
CA ALA A 16 -4.91 -4.42 3.08
C ALA A 16 -5.66 -5.68 3.53
N GLY A 17 -4.98 -6.83 3.63
CA GLY A 17 -5.58 -8.06 4.15
C GLY A 17 -5.77 -8.09 5.66
N GLY A 18 -5.20 -7.11 6.40
CA GLY A 18 -5.30 -7.02 7.85
C GLY A 18 -4.89 -5.67 8.42
N GLY A 19 -5.01 -5.51 9.74
CA GLY A 19 -4.55 -4.35 10.49
C GLY A 19 -5.05 -3.02 9.92
N ILE A 20 -4.17 -2.02 9.94
CA ILE A 20 -4.47 -0.64 9.51
C ILE A 20 -4.91 -0.61 8.03
N GLY A 21 -4.28 -1.40 7.16
CA GLY A 21 -4.64 -1.44 5.72
C GLY A 21 -6.06 -1.93 5.49
N ARG A 22 -6.49 -2.98 6.21
CA ARG A 22 -7.88 -3.46 6.19
C ARG A 22 -8.85 -2.37 6.63
N ASP A 23 -8.58 -1.71 7.76
CA ASP A 23 -9.49 -0.69 8.30
C ASP A 23 -9.59 0.52 7.35
N MET A 24 -8.48 0.92 6.70
CA MET A 24 -8.51 1.93 5.65
C MET A 24 -9.35 1.48 4.44
N ALA A 25 -9.21 0.23 3.97
CA ALA A 25 -9.97 -0.28 2.85
C ALA A 25 -11.48 -0.28 3.13
N LEU A 26 -11.88 -0.73 4.33
CA LEU A 26 -13.27 -0.71 4.77
C LEU A 26 -13.81 0.72 4.88
N ALA A 27 -13.06 1.64 5.48
CA ALA A 27 -13.46 3.03 5.64
C ALA A 27 -13.63 3.75 4.28
N LEU A 28 -12.70 3.54 3.35
CA LEU A 28 -12.76 4.08 1.98
C LEU A 28 -14.00 3.55 1.24
N ALA A 29 -14.26 2.24 1.31
CA ALA A 29 -15.43 1.64 0.70
C ALA A 29 -16.75 2.19 1.31
N ALA A 30 -16.82 2.32 2.63
CA ALA A 30 -17.96 2.94 3.32
C ALA A 30 -18.17 4.39 2.91
N ALA A 31 -17.08 5.13 2.62
CA ALA A 31 -17.11 6.50 2.11
C ALA A 31 -17.40 6.60 0.60
N GLY A 32 -17.66 5.47 -0.09
CA GLY A 32 -18.12 5.40 -1.48
C GLY A 32 -17.04 5.09 -2.51
N ALA A 33 -15.82 4.77 -2.10
CA ALA A 33 -14.77 4.34 -3.02
C ALA A 33 -14.99 2.91 -3.52
N LYS A 34 -14.45 2.63 -4.71
CA LYS A 34 -14.19 1.29 -5.23
C LYS A 34 -12.75 0.92 -4.85
N VAL A 35 -12.54 -0.22 -4.20
CA VAL A 35 -11.25 -0.53 -3.56
C VAL A 35 -10.59 -1.74 -4.19
N VAL A 36 -9.32 -1.60 -4.56
CA VAL A 36 -8.44 -2.75 -4.79
C VAL A 36 -7.76 -3.08 -3.47
N VAL A 37 -8.10 -4.21 -2.90
CA VAL A 37 -7.50 -4.76 -1.68
C VAL A 37 -6.30 -5.59 -2.09
N ASN A 38 -5.11 -5.02 -1.98
CA ASN A 38 -3.88 -5.73 -2.31
C ASN A 38 -3.20 -6.27 -1.04
N ASP A 39 -2.97 -7.57 -0.99
CA ASP A 39 -2.20 -8.24 0.06
C ASP A 39 -1.70 -9.58 -0.44
N ILE A 40 -0.42 -9.88 -0.24
CA ILE A 40 0.16 -11.17 -0.60
C ILE A 40 -0.04 -12.24 0.50
N GLY A 41 -0.63 -11.85 1.65
CA GLY A 41 -0.90 -12.77 2.76
C GLY A 41 0.35 -13.25 3.48
N THR A 42 1.39 -12.41 3.58
CA THR A 42 2.56 -12.72 4.41
C THR A 42 2.30 -12.45 5.89
N SER A 43 3.09 -13.10 6.74
CA SER A 43 3.23 -12.68 8.14
C SER A 43 3.83 -11.27 8.27
N THR A 44 3.80 -10.70 9.46
CA THR A 44 4.44 -9.39 9.75
C THR A 44 5.95 -9.40 9.50
N SER A 45 6.59 -10.57 9.49
CA SER A 45 8.01 -10.73 9.11
C SER A 45 8.23 -10.87 7.61
N GLY A 46 7.16 -10.94 6.80
CA GLY A 46 7.23 -11.06 5.34
C GLY A 46 7.38 -12.51 4.85
N GLU A 47 6.93 -13.50 5.61
CA GLU A 47 7.01 -14.92 5.26
C GLU A 47 5.65 -15.49 4.89
N GLY A 48 5.64 -16.41 3.92
CA GLY A 48 4.42 -17.07 3.42
C GLY A 48 3.72 -16.30 2.31
N GLN A 49 2.67 -16.90 1.78
CA GLN A 49 1.71 -16.31 0.82
C GLN A 49 0.34 -16.94 1.04
N ASP A 50 -0.70 -16.12 1.17
CA ASP A 50 -2.09 -16.56 1.31
C ASP A 50 -3.04 -15.51 0.71
N ALA A 51 -3.81 -15.88 -0.29
CA ALA A 51 -4.81 -14.99 -0.90
C ALA A 51 -6.03 -14.74 0.01
N GLY A 52 -6.24 -15.57 1.02
CA GLY A 52 -7.41 -15.52 1.90
C GLY A 52 -7.61 -14.18 2.62
N PRO A 53 -6.59 -13.53 3.18
CA PRO A 53 -6.75 -12.24 3.86
C PRO A 53 -7.34 -11.15 2.97
N ALA A 54 -6.80 -10.94 1.77
CA ALA A 54 -7.32 -9.95 0.82
C ALA A 54 -8.78 -10.28 0.42
N GLN A 55 -9.05 -11.54 0.13
CA GLN A 55 -10.38 -11.98 -0.30
C GLN A 55 -11.43 -11.79 0.80
N LYS A 56 -11.10 -12.08 2.07
CA LYS A 56 -12.00 -11.84 3.21
C LYS A 56 -12.40 -10.37 3.33
N VAL A 57 -11.44 -9.44 3.18
CA VAL A 57 -11.74 -8.01 3.23
C VAL A 57 -12.64 -7.58 2.08
N VAL A 58 -12.44 -8.14 0.88
CA VAL A 58 -13.33 -7.91 -0.28
C VAL A 58 -14.74 -8.39 0.01
N GLU A 59 -14.90 -9.56 0.62
CA GLU A 59 -16.21 -10.10 0.99
C GLU A 59 -16.92 -9.23 2.04
N GLU A 60 -16.18 -8.74 3.04
CA GLU A 60 -16.72 -7.80 4.04
C GLU A 60 -17.19 -6.48 3.39
N ILE A 61 -16.41 -5.92 2.48
CA ILE A 61 -16.79 -4.71 1.73
C ILE A 61 -18.06 -4.94 0.91
N LYS A 62 -18.13 -6.07 0.19
CA LYS A 62 -19.28 -6.42 -0.63
C LYS A 62 -20.53 -6.68 0.21
N ALA A 63 -20.39 -7.37 1.35
CA ALA A 63 -21.49 -7.61 2.28
C ALA A 63 -22.06 -6.30 2.87
N ALA A 64 -21.21 -5.26 3.02
CA ALA A 64 -21.63 -3.93 3.42
C ALA A 64 -22.18 -3.05 2.27
N GLY A 65 -22.33 -3.62 1.05
CA GLY A 65 -22.84 -2.92 -0.14
C GLY A 65 -21.81 -2.08 -0.88
N GLY A 66 -20.52 -2.21 -0.55
CA GLY A 66 -19.41 -1.56 -1.25
C GLY A 66 -18.92 -2.36 -2.46
N GLN A 67 -17.92 -1.81 -3.16
CA GLN A 67 -17.29 -2.44 -4.32
C GLN A 67 -15.81 -2.65 -4.05
N ALA A 68 -15.33 -3.89 -4.19
CA ALA A 68 -13.91 -4.20 -4.04
C ALA A 68 -13.49 -5.42 -4.87
N VAL A 69 -12.21 -5.47 -5.20
CA VAL A 69 -11.54 -6.64 -5.82
C VAL A 69 -10.24 -6.94 -5.05
N ALA A 70 -9.87 -8.20 -5.00
CA ALA A 70 -8.62 -8.64 -4.40
C ALA A 70 -7.49 -8.67 -5.44
N ASN A 71 -6.27 -8.38 -4.99
CA ASN A 71 -5.04 -8.57 -5.75
C ASN A 71 -3.96 -9.10 -4.81
N THR A 72 -3.15 -10.05 -5.26
CA THR A 72 -2.11 -10.73 -4.46
C THR A 72 -0.70 -10.55 -5.00
N ASP A 73 -0.49 -9.61 -5.90
CA ASP A 73 0.83 -9.26 -6.41
C ASP A 73 1.69 -8.55 -5.36
N SER A 74 3.01 -8.75 -5.43
CA SER A 74 3.96 -8.15 -4.50
C SER A 74 4.29 -6.70 -4.88
N VAL A 75 4.24 -5.79 -3.91
CA VAL A 75 4.73 -4.41 -4.09
C VAL A 75 6.26 -4.34 -4.24
N ALA A 76 6.99 -5.35 -3.75
CA ALA A 76 8.45 -5.38 -3.76
C ALA A 76 9.07 -5.61 -5.17
N GLU A 77 8.22 -5.77 -6.19
CA GLU A 77 8.62 -6.02 -7.57
C GLU A 77 7.95 -5.02 -8.52
N ALA A 78 8.74 -4.33 -9.34
CA ALA A 78 8.23 -3.27 -10.22
C ALA A 78 7.16 -3.75 -11.21
N VAL A 79 7.34 -4.95 -11.79
CA VAL A 79 6.37 -5.53 -12.74
C VAL A 79 5.08 -5.91 -12.02
N ALA A 80 5.16 -6.47 -10.81
CA ALA A 80 4.01 -6.83 -10.01
C ALA A 80 3.24 -5.58 -9.54
N ALA A 81 3.93 -4.51 -9.13
CA ALA A 81 3.32 -3.23 -8.83
C ALA A 81 2.52 -2.66 -10.03
N GLY A 82 3.03 -2.83 -11.26
CA GLY A 82 2.29 -2.51 -12.48
C GLY A 82 0.99 -3.32 -12.61
N ARG A 83 1.01 -4.62 -12.30
CA ARG A 83 -0.21 -5.46 -12.32
C ARG A 83 -1.24 -5.06 -11.25
N ILE A 84 -0.78 -4.58 -10.09
CA ILE A 84 -1.71 -4.05 -9.05
C ILE A 84 -2.46 -2.83 -9.59
N VAL A 85 -1.78 -1.89 -10.24
CA VAL A 85 -2.41 -0.72 -10.87
C VAL A 85 -3.32 -1.16 -12.01
N GLN A 86 -2.88 -2.09 -12.85
CA GLN A 86 -3.69 -2.63 -13.95
C GLN A 86 -4.98 -3.30 -13.45
N CYS A 87 -4.94 -3.99 -12.31
CA CYS A 87 -6.13 -4.55 -11.67
C CYS A 87 -7.19 -3.48 -11.37
N ALA A 88 -6.79 -2.28 -10.95
CA ALA A 88 -7.73 -1.16 -10.74
C ALA A 88 -8.34 -0.68 -12.07
N LEU A 89 -7.53 -0.59 -13.12
CA LEU A 89 -7.98 -0.17 -14.46
C LEU A 89 -8.92 -1.19 -15.08
N ASP A 90 -8.58 -2.46 -15.01
CA ASP A 90 -9.39 -3.56 -15.59
C ASP A 90 -10.73 -3.72 -14.85
N SER A 91 -10.73 -3.53 -13.52
CA SER A 91 -11.93 -3.73 -12.72
C SER A 91 -12.86 -2.52 -12.68
N PHE A 92 -12.30 -1.31 -12.75
CA PHE A 92 -13.06 -0.09 -12.50
C PHE A 92 -12.82 1.04 -13.52
N GLY A 93 -11.96 0.84 -14.52
CA GLY A 93 -11.70 1.75 -15.62
C GLY A 93 -10.83 2.97 -15.29
N ARG A 94 -10.40 3.13 -14.03
CA ARG A 94 -9.59 4.28 -13.56
C ARG A 94 -8.83 3.96 -12.28
N ILE A 95 -7.94 4.86 -11.89
CA ILE A 95 -7.28 4.86 -10.58
C ILE A 95 -7.18 6.30 -10.07
N ASP A 96 -7.65 6.58 -8.85
CA ASP A 96 -7.68 7.93 -8.25
C ASP A 96 -6.77 8.05 -7.03
N GLY A 97 -6.46 6.95 -6.38
CA GLY A 97 -5.63 6.96 -5.18
C GLY A 97 -4.81 5.69 -4.99
N VAL A 98 -3.63 5.86 -4.42
CA VAL A 98 -2.79 4.75 -3.95
C VAL A 98 -2.41 4.98 -2.50
N VAL A 99 -2.80 4.06 -1.63
CA VAL A 99 -2.38 4.01 -0.23
C VAL A 99 -1.25 3.00 -0.10
N ASN A 100 -0.03 3.49 0.00
CA ASN A 100 1.19 2.70 0.19
C ASN A 100 1.33 2.33 1.68
N ASN A 101 0.60 1.29 2.10
CA ASN A 101 0.56 0.83 3.49
C ASN A 101 1.32 -0.48 3.69
N ALA A 102 1.53 -1.31 2.66
CA ALA A 102 2.25 -2.57 2.78
C ALA A 102 3.58 -2.42 3.52
N GLY A 103 3.85 -3.34 4.42
CA GLY A 103 5.05 -3.27 5.24
C GLY A 103 5.34 -4.55 6.01
N ILE A 104 6.61 -4.76 6.31
CA ILE A 104 7.12 -5.86 7.13
C ILE A 104 8.08 -5.34 8.18
N LEU A 105 8.32 -6.11 9.22
CA LEU A 105 9.31 -5.82 10.26
C LEU A 105 10.38 -6.91 10.30
N ARG A 106 11.64 -6.50 10.31
CA ARG A 106 12.83 -7.33 10.51
C ARG A 106 13.74 -6.61 11.52
N ASP A 107 13.23 -6.48 12.74
CA ASP A 107 13.90 -5.75 13.80
C ASP A 107 15.13 -6.52 14.30
N ARG A 108 16.27 -5.83 14.36
CA ARG A 108 17.55 -6.39 14.79
C ARG A 108 18.47 -5.27 15.30
N PHE A 109 19.27 -5.54 16.33
CA PHE A 109 20.35 -4.62 16.70
C PHE A 109 21.23 -4.31 15.51
N PHE A 110 21.57 -3.04 15.29
CA PHE A 110 22.29 -2.60 14.08
C PHE A 110 23.54 -3.43 13.76
N HIS A 111 24.38 -3.71 14.77
CA HIS A 111 25.62 -4.50 14.61
C HIS A 111 25.38 -6.00 14.31
N LYS A 112 24.14 -6.47 14.40
CA LYS A 112 23.74 -7.87 14.09
C LYS A 112 22.76 -7.96 12.94
N MET A 113 22.33 -6.83 12.37
CA MET A 113 21.39 -6.78 11.26
C MET A 113 22.05 -7.34 10.00
N SER A 114 21.46 -8.36 9.40
CA SER A 114 21.92 -8.93 8.14
C SER A 114 21.53 -8.03 6.95
N LEU A 115 22.22 -8.22 5.83
CA LEU A 115 21.86 -7.55 4.57
C LEU A 115 20.46 -7.95 4.12
N ASP A 116 20.05 -9.20 4.30
CA ASP A 116 18.71 -9.68 3.95
C ASP A 116 17.62 -9.01 4.80
N GLU A 117 17.85 -8.83 6.11
CA GLU A 117 16.91 -8.10 6.99
C GLU A 117 16.81 -6.62 6.59
N TRP A 118 17.91 -6.01 6.18
CA TRP A 118 17.94 -4.66 5.67
C TRP A 118 17.19 -4.55 4.34
N ASP A 119 17.59 -5.34 3.35
CA ASP A 119 17.07 -5.27 1.99
C ASP A 119 15.58 -5.62 1.92
N ALA A 120 15.12 -6.63 2.66
CA ALA A 120 13.71 -7.02 2.67
C ALA A 120 12.81 -5.85 3.12
N VAL A 121 13.20 -5.12 4.18
CA VAL A 121 12.43 -3.99 4.70
C VAL A 121 12.46 -2.83 3.70
N LEU A 122 13.61 -2.48 3.14
CA LEU A 122 13.71 -1.42 2.14
C LEU A 122 12.91 -1.76 0.88
N LYS A 123 12.98 -2.99 0.39
CA LYS A 123 12.25 -3.44 -0.80
C LYS A 123 10.74 -3.30 -0.64
N VAL A 124 10.18 -3.70 0.49
CA VAL A 124 8.73 -3.59 0.70
C VAL A 124 8.31 -2.14 0.93
N HIS A 125 8.95 -1.44 1.88
CA HIS A 125 8.50 -0.10 2.26
C HIS A 125 8.88 0.98 1.25
N LEU A 126 10.17 1.12 0.92
CA LEU A 126 10.64 2.23 0.11
C LEU A 126 10.49 1.95 -1.39
N TYR A 127 11.05 0.83 -1.85
CA TYR A 127 10.94 0.47 -3.27
C TYR A 127 9.49 0.15 -3.65
N GLY A 128 8.74 -0.56 -2.80
CA GLY A 128 7.34 -0.86 -3.04
C GLY A 128 6.49 0.39 -3.22
N SER A 129 6.66 1.37 -2.33
CA SER A 129 5.96 2.66 -2.46
C SER A 129 6.38 3.43 -3.71
N TYR A 130 7.67 3.39 -4.06
CA TYR A 130 8.16 3.98 -5.31
C TYR A 130 7.56 3.28 -6.55
N TYR A 131 7.58 1.95 -6.60
CA TYR A 131 7.05 1.19 -7.73
C TYR A 131 5.55 1.43 -7.93
N MET A 132 4.77 1.39 -6.86
CA MET A 132 3.34 1.67 -6.90
C MET A 132 3.05 3.09 -7.36
N SER A 133 3.76 4.07 -6.80
CA SER A 133 3.59 5.48 -7.18
C SER A 133 4.00 5.71 -8.63
N ARG A 134 5.12 5.13 -9.06
CA ARG A 134 5.59 5.24 -10.45
C ARG A 134 4.64 4.59 -11.44
N ALA A 135 4.05 3.44 -11.10
CA ALA A 135 3.08 2.75 -11.94
C ALA A 135 1.79 3.57 -12.13
N ALA A 136 1.31 4.25 -11.08
CA ALA A 136 0.09 5.05 -11.15
C ALA A 136 0.32 6.48 -11.70
N ALA A 137 1.55 7.01 -11.66
CA ALA A 137 1.85 8.41 -11.94
C ALA A 137 1.40 8.89 -13.34
N ASN A 138 1.58 8.06 -14.39
CA ASN A 138 1.15 8.44 -15.74
C ASN A 138 -0.37 8.57 -15.84
N HIS A 139 -1.12 7.67 -15.18
CA HIS A 139 -2.58 7.72 -15.14
C HIS A 139 -3.07 8.96 -14.40
N PHE A 140 -2.43 9.31 -13.27
CA PHE A 140 -2.75 10.54 -12.54
C PHE A 140 -2.45 11.80 -13.36
N LYS A 141 -1.33 11.80 -14.09
CA LYS A 141 -0.97 12.90 -15.00
C LYS A 141 -1.99 13.06 -16.13
N GLU A 142 -2.40 11.98 -16.79
CA GLU A 142 -3.38 11.99 -17.88
C GLU A 142 -4.78 12.39 -17.39
N GLN A 143 -5.14 12.00 -16.16
CA GLN A 143 -6.39 12.36 -15.52
C GLN A 143 -6.37 13.79 -14.93
N GLU A 144 -5.21 14.45 -14.86
CA GLU A 144 -4.98 15.72 -14.12
C GLU A 144 -5.47 15.63 -12.66
N SER A 145 -5.47 14.43 -12.10
CA SER A 145 -6.00 14.14 -10.76
C SER A 145 -5.44 12.83 -10.23
N GLY A 146 -5.04 12.81 -8.97
CA GLY A 146 -4.59 11.61 -8.27
C GLY A 146 -4.04 11.92 -6.89
N THR A 147 -4.01 10.93 -6.02
CA THR A 147 -3.52 11.09 -4.64
C THR A 147 -2.63 9.92 -4.24
N PHE A 148 -1.44 10.21 -3.73
CA PHE A 148 -0.59 9.25 -3.05
C PHE A 148 -0.65 9.44 -1.54
N VAL A 149 -0.85 8.36 -0.81
CA VAL A 149 -0.71 8.31 0.65
C VAL A 149 0.44 7.39 0.99
N HIS A 150 1.47 7.92 1.65
CA HIS A 150 2.64 7.16 2.08
C HIS A 150 2.63 7.03 3.61
N MET A 151 2.66 5.80 4.10
CA MET A 151 2.67 5.52 5.55
C MET A 151 4.08 5.65 6.09
N THR A 152 4.38 6.78 6.72
CA THR A 152 5.64 6.99 7.47
C THR A 152 5.52 6.48 8.91
N SER A 153 6.48 6.80 9.75
CA SER A 153 6.51 6.41 11.17
C SER A 153 7.30 7.41 12.00
N THR A 154 6.97 7.52 13.28
CA THR A 154 7.81 8.23 14.26
C THR A 154 9.22 7.63 14.32
N SER A 155 9.37 6.31 14.14
CA SER A 155 10.68 5.66 14.02
C SER A 155 11.53 6.25 12.90
N GLY A 156 10.93 6.65 11.77
CA GLY A 156 11.64 7.34 10.69
C GLY A 156 12.08 8.76 11.05
N LEU A 157 11.30 9.47 11.87
CA LEU A 157 11.57 10.86 12.20
C LEU A 157 12.57 11.03 13.36
N ILE A 158 12.50 10.15 14.36
CA ILE A 158 13.32 10.27 15.59
C ILE A 158 14.23 9.07 15.84
N GLY A 159 14.13 8.01 15.01
CA GLY A 159 14.83 6.74 15.22
C GLY A 159 14.12 5.82 16.19
N ASN A 160 14.43 4.52 16.12
CA ASN A 160 13.99 3.53 17.09
C ASN A 160 15.01 2.40 17.21
N PHE A 161 15.16 1.88 18.41
CA PHE A 161 16.10 0.81 18.72
C PHE A 161 15.76 -0.46 17.94
N GLY A 162 16.75 -1.06 17.30
CA GLY A 162 16.56 -2.26 16.48
C GLY A 162 15.91 -2.05 15.11
N GLN A 163 15.57 -0.83 14.73
CA GLN A 163 14.82 -0.52 13.52
C GLN A 163 15.59 0.35 12.51
N ALA A 164 16.89 0.17 12.37
CA ALA A 164 17.69 0.98 11.44
C ALA A 164 17.19 0.88 9.99
N ASN A 165 16.84 -0.33 9.51
CA ASN A 165 16.24 -0.59 8.20
C ASN A 165 14.88 0.09 8.04
N TYR A 166 13.98 -0.12 9.00
CA TYR A 166 12.63 0.44 9.00
C TYR A 166 12.65 1.97 9.09
N SER A 167 13.45 2.54 9.99
CA SER A 167 13.60 3.98 10.16
C SER A 167 14.13 4.65 8.88
N ALA A 168 15.14 4.07 8.24
CA ALA A 168 15.69 4.56 6.98
C ALA A 168 14.61 4.55 5.87
N ALA A 169 13.88 3.45 5.73
CA ALA A 169 12.80 3.34 4.74
C ALA A 169 11.69 4.38 5.00
N LYS A 170 11.24 4.52 6.26
CA LYS A 170 10.13 5.42 6.61
C LYS A 170 10.48 6.91 6.50
N LEU A 171 11.73 7.30 6.75
CA LEU A 171 12.20 8.66 6.46
C LEU A 171 12.38 8.88 4.96
N GLY A 172 12.86 7.87 4.22
CA GLY A 172 12.92 7.90 2.75
C GLY A 172 11.57 8.16 2.10
N LEU A 173 10.48 7.62 2.66
CA LEU A 173 9.11 7.89 2.18
C LEU A 173 8.70 9.35 2.35
N VAL A 174 9.14 10.02 3.41
CA VAL A 174 8.89 11.47 3.59
C VAL A 174 9.54 12.28 2.46
N ALA A 175 10.80 11.96 2.14
CA ALA A 175 11.52 12.61 1.03
C ALA A 175 10.88 12.30 -0.32
N LEU A 176 10.56 11.02 -0.60
CA LEU A 176 9.86 10.60 -1.81
C LEU A 176 8.54 11.35 -1.98
N SER A 177 7.70 11.37 -0.94
CA SER A 177 6.38 12.03 -0.96
C SER A 177 6.49 13.52 -1.30
N LYS A 178 7.44 14.23 -0.66
CA LYS A 178 7.68 15.64 -0.95
C LYS A 178 8.15 15.87 -2.38
N SER A 179 9.04 15.01 -2.90
CA SER A 179 9.61 15.18 -4.24
C SER A 179 8.60 14.92 -5.36
N ILE A 180 7.68 13.98 -5.19
CA ILE A 180 6.65 13.68 -6.21
C ILE A 180 5.44 14.62 -6.14
N ALA A 181 5.32 15.44 -5.09
CA ALA A 181 4.26 16.43 -4.95
C ALA A 181 4.59 17.77 -5.64
N LEU A 182 5.83 17.96 -6.11
CA LEU A 182 6.28 19.14 -6.86
C LEU A 182 6.03 18.97 -8.36
#